data_bec2ad9d59ab54ccdb1fc8e947f5904b
#
_entry.id   bec2ad9d59ab54ccdb1fc8e947f5904b
#
_cell.length_a   1.000
_cell.length_b   1.000
_cell.length_c   1.000
_cell.angle_alpha   90.00
_cell.angle_beta   90.00
_cell.angle_gamma   90.00
#
_symmetry.space_group_name_H-M   'P 1'
#
loop_
_entity.id
_entity.type
_entity.pdbx_description
1 polymer ?
#
loop_
_entity_poly.entity_id
_entity_poly.type
_entity_poly.pdbx_seq_one_letter_code
_entity_poly.pdbx_strand_id
1 'polypeptide(L)'
;WSMPSRKLRSMSIEGFNAHENSHNLFTDNRIAHAYFNSLEHGKFYPKKPTRLKGDQKLNAQGIIDALMDDTDPIPKTVILRTAKALSNILEDGYVDARYSYEFPGNPARGIALNNVRFAETVPDIDTMIDKQFYPHNIVLNLLLEYVRAREVNNLTGYTGEYMDRFLAALPLVDACIYDEDGRARFDAVNRIMIDLWPLMQRCFDDLRDKQQNDASSSSGSGNPSTPGTGEDSDSDDGMGSVQDALESQLPQIAPNFTMKSGPVPF
;
A
#
# COMPACT_ATOMS: atom_id res chain seq x y z
N TRP A 1 -16.87 -3.41 12.14
CA TRP A 1 -16.52 -4.77 12.55
C TRP A 1 -17.44 -5.23 13.68
N SER A 2 -18.44 -6.04 13.40
CA SER A 2 -19.25 -6.69 14.45
C SER A 2 -18.63 -8.03 14.80
N MET A 3 -18.05 -8.13 15.99
CA MET A 3 -17.60 -9.41 16.53
C MET A 3 -18.67 -10.01 17.43
N PRO A 4 -19.04 -11.29 17.24
CA PRO A 4 -20.21 -11.88 17.88
C PRO A 4 -20.04 -12.09 19.40
N SER A 5 -18.83 -12.14 19.93
CA SER A 5 -18.60 -12.36 21.35
C SER A 5 -17.66 -11.34 21.98
N ARG A 6 -17.84 -11.07 23.28
CA ARG A 6 -16.95 -10.22 24.09
C ARG A 6 -15.50 -10.72 24.05
N LYS A 7 -15.30 -12.05 24.09
CA LYS A 7 -13.97 -12.67 24.05
C LYS A 7 -13.26 -12.36 22.72
N LEU A 8 -13.94 -12.47 21.58
CA LEU A 8 -13.36 -12.18 20.28
C LEU A 8 -13.04 -10.67 20.13
N ARG A 9 -13.89 -9.79 20.66
CA ARG A 9 -13.62 -8.35 20.68
C ARG A 9 -12.37 -8.01 21.49
N SER A 10 -12.23 -8.60 22.70
CA SER A 10 -11.03 -8.40 23.53
C SER A 10 -9.77 -8.90 22.79
N MET A 11 -9.83 -10.10 22.22
CA MET A 11 -8.74 -10.69 21.47
C MET A 11 -8.35 -9.84 20.26
N SER A 12 -9.33 -9.29 19.53
CA SER A 12 -9.08 -8.39 18.41
C SER A 12 -8.36 -7.11 18.86
N ILE A 13 -8.79 -6.48 19.95
CA ILE A 13 -8.15 -5.29 20.52
C ILE A 13 -6.71 -5.60 20.94
N GLU A 14 -6.49 -6.74 21.62
CA GLU A 14 -5.16 -7.19 21.98
C GLU A 14 -4.28 -7.41 20.74
N GLY A 15 -4.83 -7.96 19.65
CA GLY A 15 -4.16 -8.14 18.38
C GLY A 15 -3.77 -6.84 17.70
N PHE A 16 -4.64 -5.83 17.69
CA PHE A 16 -4.28 -4.51 17.17
C PHE A 16 -3.17 -3.85 17.97
N ASN A 17 -3.29 -3.88 19.31
CA ASN A 17 -2.22 -3.33 20.16
C ASN A 17 -0.89 -4.05 19.95
N ALA A 18 -0.92 -5.38 19.75
CA ALA A 18 0.26 -6.16 19.47
C ALA A 18 0.88 -5.81 18.12
N HIS A 19 0.06 -5.62 17.09
CA HIS A 19 0.50 -5.16 15.77
C HIS A 19 1.19 -3.79 15.84
N GLU A 20 0.58 -2.80 16.45
CA GLU A 20 1.18 -1.46 16.61
C GLU A 20 2.47 -1.50 17.44
N ASN A 21 2.48 -2.30 18.51
CA ASN A 21 3.69 -2.47 19.30
C ASN A 21 4.80 -3.20 18.53
N SER A 22 4.47 -4.08 17.60
CA SER A 22 5.45 -4.79 16.79
C SER A 22 6.25 -3.85 15.88
N HIS A 23 5.62 -2.81 15.34
CA HIS A 23 6.31 -1.75 14.61
C HIS A 23 7.33 -1.01 15.48
N ASN A 24 6.98 -0.71 16.73
CA ASN A 24 7.91 -0.06 17.67
C ASN A 24 9.12 -0.95 18.01
N LEU A 25 8.95 -2.28 18.00
CA LEU A 25 9.99 -3.23 18.36
C LEU A 25 10.89 -3.63 17.19
N PHE A 26 10.33 -3.76 15.98
CA PHE A 26 10.98 -4.47 14.89
C PHE A 26 11.18 -3.64 13.62
N THR A 27 10.49 -2.49 13.45
CA THR A 27 10.67 -1.65 12.26
C THR A 27 11.91 -0.78 12.36
N ASP A 28 12.78 -0.83 11.37
CA ASP A 28 13.91 0.13 11.23
C ASP A 28 13.53 1.29 10.31
N ASN A 29 12.99 2.35 10.90
CA ASN A 29 12.59 3.56 10.19
C ASN A 29 13.73 4.23 9.40
N ARG A 30 15.01 4.02 9.79
CA ARG A 30 16.17 4.59 9.07
C ARG A 30 16.29 3.97 7.69
N ILE A 31 16.03 2.67 7.56
CA ILE A 31 16.07 1.97 6.27
C ILE A 31 14.94 2.49 5.37
N ALA A 32 13.73 2.65 5.92
CA ALA A 32 12.59 3.21 5.19
C ALA A 32 12.88 4.64 4.70
N HIS A 33 13.40 5.52 5.56
CA HIS A 33 13.82 6.86 5.17
C HIS A 33 14.87 6.86 4.06
N ALA A 34 15.90 6.02 4.17
CA ALA A 34 16.95 5.90 3.16
C ALA A 34 16.38 5.41 1.81
N TYR A 35 15.41 4.50 1.86
CA TYR A 35 14.73 3.99 0.69
C TYR A 35 13.96 5.09 -0.05
N PHE A 36 13.02 5.75 0.63
CA PHE A 36 12.17 6.76 -0.02
C PHE A 36 12.98 7.96 -0.49
N ASN A 37 13.94 8.44 0.30
CA ASN A 37 14.85 9.50 -0.15
C ASN A 37 15.66 9.10 -1.40
N SER A 38 16.11 7.85 -1.49
CA SER A 38 16.80 7.37 -2.69
C SER A 38 15.87 7.29 -3.89
N LEU A 39 14.65 6.77 -3.69
CA LEU A 39 13.66 6.59 -4.76
C LEU A 39 13.22 7.94 -5.35
N GLU A 40 12.95 8.94 -4.51
CA GLU A 40 12.60 10.31 -4.94
C GLU A 40 13.69 10.94 -5.85
N HIS A 41 14.95 10.51 -5.68
CA HIS A 41 16.09 10.93 -6.50
C HIS A 41 16.42 9.95 -7.65
N GLY A 42 15.46 9.12 -8.07
CA GLY A 42 15.62 8.17 -9.17
C GLY A 42 16.63 7.05 -8.91
N LYS A 43 16.81 6.65 -7.66
CA LYS A 43 17.77 5.61 -7.28
C LYS A 43 17.11 4.47 -6.53
N PHE A 44 17.37 3.25 -6.94
CA PHE A 44 16.99 2.07 -6.18
C PHE A 44 17.86 1.91 -4.93
N TYR A 45 17.24 1.59 -3.80
CA TYR A 45 17.88 1.25 -2.54
C TYR A 45 17.44 -0.17 -2.09
N PRO A 46 18.30 -0.99 -1.47
CA PRO A 46 19.68 -0.70 -1.08
C PRO A 46 20.67 -0.68 -2.26
N LYS A 47 20.26 -1.18 -3.43
CA LYS A 47 21.02 -1.18 -4.67
C LYS A 47 20.08 -1.41 -5.86
N LYS A 48 20.53 -1.08 -7.06
CA LYS A 48 19.81 -1.42 -8.28
C LYS A 48 19.66 -2.96 -8.36
N PRO A 49 18.44 -3.48 -8.57
CA PRO A 49 18.22 -4.91 -8.72
C PRO A 49 19.10 -5.51 -9.83
N THR A 50 19.71 -6.63 -9.54
CA THR A 50 20.57 -7.36 -10.48
C THR A 50 19.83 -8.56 -11.06
N ARG A 51 20.37 -9.15 -12.14
CA ARG A 51 19.84 -10.34 -12.83
C ARG A 51 18.43 -10.09 -13.41
N LEU A 52 18.13 -8.85 -13.78
CA LEU A 52 16.91 -8.51 -14.50
C LEU A 52 16.91 -9.15 -15.89
N LYS A 53 15.79 -9.75 -16.27
CA LYS A 53 15.63 -10.47 -17.55
C LYS A 53 14.65 -9.72 -18.46
N GLY A 54 14.88 -9.84 -19.78
CA GLY A 54 13.96 -9.29 -20.78
C GLY A 54 13.56 -7.84 -20.49
N ASP A 55 12.26 -7.60 -20.49
CA ASP A 55 11.65 -6.27 -20.32
C ASP A 55 11.89 -5.65 -18.94
N GLN A 56 12.25 -6.45 -17.92
CA GLN A 56 12.54 -5.92 -16.58
C GLN A 56 13.64 -4.85 -16.58
N LYS A 57 14.61 -4.92 -17.51
CA LYS A 57 15.66 -3.89 -17.62
C LYS A 57 15.08 -2.57 -18.14
N LEU A 58 14.20 -2.66 -19.13
CA LEU A 58 13.49 -1.50 -19.69
C LEU A 58 12.53 -0.90 -18.64
N ASN A 59 11.80 -1.75 -17.95
CA ASN A 59 10.89 -1.34 -16.87
C ASN A 59 11.64 -0.59 -15.75
N ALA A 60 12.78 -1.13 -15.32
CA ALA A 60 13.61 -0.49 -14.29
C ALA A 60 14.14 0.87 -14.77
N GLN A 61 14.48 1.01 -16.03
CA GLN A 61 14.89 2.30 -16.58
C GLN A 61 13.71 3.25 -16.68
N GLY A 62 12.54 2.77 -17.15
CA GLY A 62 11.31 3.57 -17.23
C GLY A 62 10.86 4.13 -15.88
N ILE A 63 11.00 3.35 -14.80
CA ILE A 63 10.74 3.85 -13.43
C ILE A 63 11.70 5.00 -13.08
N ILE A 64 13.01 4.85 -13.36
CA ILE A 64 14.00 5.90 -13.08
C ILE A 64 13.70 7.16 -13.89
N ASP A 65 13.43 7.01 -15.18
CA ASP A 65 13.13 8.13 -16.07
C ASP A 65 11.89 8.90 -15.61
N ALA A 66 10.83 8.18 -15.22
CA ALA A 66 9.60 8.75 -14.71
C ALA A 66 9.76 9.45 -13.33
N LEU A 67 10.66 8.95 -12.47
CA LEU A 67 10.97 9.61 -11.20
C LEU A 67 11.77 10.92 -11.38
N MET A 68 12.52 11.03 -12.47
CA MET A 68 13.36 12.18 -12.80
C MET A 68 12.68 13.17 -13.77
N ASP A 69 11.49 12.85 -14.25
CA ASP A 69 10.72 13.74 -15.10
C ASP A 69 9.89 14.71 -14.25
N ASP A 70 10.34 15.97 -14.21
CA ASP A 70 9.63 17.03 -13.48
C ASP A 70 8.50 17.67 -14.31
N THR A 71 8.29 17.23 -15.57
CA THR A 71 7.25 17.80 -16.46
C THR A 71 5.89 17.15 -16.25
N ASP A 72 5.84 15.90 -15.82
CA ASP A 72 4.62 15.16 -15.51
C ASP A 72 4.73 14.49 -14.11
N PRO A 73 4.05 15.02 -13.10
CA PRO A 73 4.14 14.50 -11.74
C PRO A 73 3.35 13.20 -11.51
N ILE A 74 2.44 12.81 -12.43
CA ILE A 74 1.57 11.64 -12.25
C ILE A 74 2.36 10.32 -12.15
N PRO A 75 3.29 9.99 -13.07
CA PRO A 75 4.07 8.76 -12.96
C PRO A 75 4.87 8.68 -11.67
N LYS A 76 5.50 9.79 -11.25
CA LYS A 76 6.24 9.87 -9.99
C LYS A 76 5.34 9.57 -8.79
N THR A 77 4.15 10.17 -8.75
CA THR A 77 3.15 9.94 -7.70
C THR A 77 2.72 8.48 -7.65
N VAL A 78 2.40 7.86 -8.79
CA VAL A 78 2.00 6.44 -8.85
C VAL A 78 3.14 5.55 -8.35
N ILE A 79 4.38 5.78 -8.77
CA ILE A 79 5.55 5.01 -8.33
C ILE A 79 5.73 5.10 -6.80
N LEU A 80 5.74 6.31 -6.25
CA LEU A 80 5.96 6.53 -4.81
C LEU A 80 4.83 5.93 -3.97
N ARG A 81 3.57 6.04 -4.42
CA ARG A 81 2.42 5.43 -3.74
C ARG A 81 2.44 3.91 -3.81
N THR A 82 2.76 3.34 -4.98
CA THR A 82 2.93 1.89 -5.13
C THR A 82 4.06 1.38 -4.24
N ALA A 83 5.20 2.07 -4.20
CA ALA A 83 6.31 1.74 -3.32
C ALA A 83 5.91 1.78 -1.85
N LYS A 84 5.16 2.81 -1.43
CA LYS A 84 4.65 2.95 -0.06
C LYS A 84 3.69 1.83 0.30
N ALA A 85 2.73 1.52 -0.57
CA ALA A 85 1.78 0.43 -0.34
C ALA A 85 2.50 -0.93 -0.21
N LEU A 86 3.41 -1.26 -1.14
CA LEU A 86 4.20 -2.50 -1.09
C LEU A 86 5.06 -2.56 0.17
N SER A 87 5.74 -1.47 0.54
CA SER A 87 6.58 -1.46 1.74
C SER A 87 5.75 -1.69 3.01
N ASN A 88 4.56 -1.10 3.12
CA ASN A 88 3.66 -1.33 4.24
C ASN A 88 3.18 -2.79 4.28
N ILE A 89 2.75 -3.35 3.13
CA ILE A 89 2.31 -4.74 3.04
C ILE A 89 3.40 -5.71 3.54
N LEU A 90 4.64 -5.53 3.07
CA LEU A 90 5.75 -6.42 3.42
C LEU A 90 6.23 -6.20 4.87
N GLU A 91 6.26 -4.96 5.34
CA GLU A 91 6.62 -4.63 6.71
C GLU A 91 5.61 -5.21 7.71
N ASP A 92 4.31 -5.04 7.46
CA ASP A 92 3.25 -5.61 8.28
C ASP A 92 3.35 -7.14 8.37
N GLY A 93 3.65 -7.79 7.23
CA GLY A 93 3.88 -9.23 7.21
C GLY A 93 5.06 -9.66 8.09
N TYR A 94 6.17 -8.91 8.02
CA TYR A 94 7.35 -9.16 8.83
C TYR A 94 7.09 -8.97 10.32
N VAL A 95 6.55 -7.81 10.71
CA VAL A 95 6.36 -7.48 12.13
C VAL A 95 5.32 -8.39 12.79
N ASP A 96 4.25 -8.77 12.09
CA ASP A 96 3.26 -9.74 12.58
C ASP A 96 3.84 -11.14 12.75
N ALA A 97 4.63 -11.61 11.79
CA ALA A 97 5.30 -12.90 11.87
C ALA A 97 6.32 -12.92 13.02
N ARG A 98 7.15 -11.87 13.12
CA ARG A 98 8.17 -11.75 14.17
C ARG A 98 7.55 -11.65 15.55
N TYR A 99 6.52 -10.81 15.72
CA TYR A 99 5.83 -10.68 17.01
C TYR A 99 5.19 -12.01 17.44
N SER A 100 4.53 -12.69 16.51
CA SER A 100 3.86 -13.96 16.80
C SER A 100 4.85 -15.05 17.20
N TYR A 101 6.08 -15.01 16.65
CA TYR A 101 7.16 -15.93 17.02
C TYR A 101 7.73 -15.62 18.41
N GLU A 102 8.03 -14.35 18.70
CA GLU A 102 8.64 -13.92 19.96
C GLU A 102 7.65 -13.95 21.14
N PHE A 103 6.38 -13.63 20.88
CA PHE A 103 5.33 -13.47 21.89
C PHE A 103 4.11 -14.36 21.58
N PRO A 104 4.25 -15.70 21.59
CA PRO A 104 3.13 -16.57 21.32
C PRO A 104 2.06 -16.46 22.42
N GLY A 105 0.79 -16.54 22.07
CA GLY A 105 -0.31 -16.48 23.04
C GLY A 105 -1.51 -15.70 22.51
N ASN A 106 -2.25 -15.03 23.41
CA ASN A 106 -3.45 -14.29 23.02
C ASN A 106 -3.19 -13.12 22.05
N PRO A 107 -2.13 -12.32 22.22
CA PRO A 107 -1.83 -11.26 21.27
C PRO A 107 -1.56 -11.79 19.85
N ALA A 108 -0.77 -12.84 19.70
CA ALA A 108 -0.50 -13.48 18.40
C ALA A 108 -1.79 -14.05 17.77
N ARG A 109 -2.68 -14.66 18.60
CA ARG A 109 -4.00 -15.11 18.12
C ARG A 109 -4.89 -13.94 17.72
N GLY A 110 -4.77 -12.80 18.40
CA GLY A 110 -5.45 -11.57 18.07
C GLY A 110 -5.00 -10.98 16.73
N ILE A 111 -3.68 -10.97 16.47
CA ILE A 111 -3.12 -10.61 15.16
C ILE A 111 -3.69 -11.53 14.07
N ALA A 112 -3.61 -12.86 14.27
CA ALA A 112 -4.13 -13.81 13.28
C ALA A 112 -5.63 -13.64 13.02
N LEU A 113 -6.44 -13.40 14.08
CA LEU A 113 -7.87 -13.12 13.96
C LEU A 113 -8.12 -11.86 13.11
N ASN A 114 -7.39 -10.79 13.40
CA ASN A 114 -7.54 -9.52 12.69
C ASN A 114 -7.11 -9.64 11.23
N ASN A 115 -6.03 -10.37 10.95
CA ASN A 115 -5.51 -10.58 9.60
C ASN A 115 -6.51 -11.35 8.73
N VAL A 116 -7.11 -12.44 9.23
CA VAL A 116 -8.15 -13.19 8.52
C VAL A 116 -9.38 -12.30 8.28
N ARG A 117 -9.84 -11.59 9.31
CA ARG A 117 -11.00 -10.68 9.18
C ARG A 117 -10.74 -9.54 8.21
N PHE A 118 -9.51 -9.05 8.16
CA PHE A 118 -9.12 -8.02 7.20
C PHE A 118 -9.12 -8.57 5.77
N ALA A 119 -8.54 -9.75 5.54
CA ALA A 119 -8.53 -10.40 4.24
C ALA A 119 -9.96 -10.65 3.71
N GLU A 120 -10.92 -11.00 4.58
CA GLU A 120 -12.33 -11.12 4.21
C GLU A 120 -12.96 -9.81 3.66
N THR A 121 -12.33 -8.65 3.88
CA THR A 121 -12.81 -7.36 3.35
C THR A 121 -12.26 -7.02 1.97
N VAL A 122 -11.22 -7.73 1.53
CA VAL A 122 -10.65 -7.54 0.19
C VAL A 122 -11.63 -8.13 -0.84
N PRO A 123 -12.04 -7.35 -1.85
CA PRO A 123 -12.90 -7.87 -2.91
C PRO A 123 -12.20 -8.97 -3.70
N ASP A 124 -12.99 -9.91 -4.26
CA ASP A 124 -12.42 -10.85 -5.23
C ASP A 124 -11.98 -10.15 -6.52
N ILE A 125 -11.17 -10.86 -7.34
CA ILE A 125 -10.54 -10.30 -8.53
C ILE A 125 -11.56 -9.74 -9.52
N ASP A 126 -12.66 -10.49 -9.78
CA ASP A 126 -13.65 -10.04 -10.76
C ASP A 126 -14.40 -8.80 -10.27
N THR A 127 -14.69 -8.74 -8.97
CA THR A 127 -15.27 -7.53 -8.36
C THR A 127 -14.34 -6.32 -8.50
N MET A 128 -13.03 -6.50 -8.34
CA MET A 128 -12.07 -5.42 -8.55
C MET A 128 -12.00 -4.98 -10.01
N ILE A 129 -12.07 -5.92 -10.96
CA ILE A 129 -12.12 -5.63 -12.39
C ILE A 129 -13.42 -4.88 -12.74
N ASP A 130 -14.55 -5.36 -12.29
CA ASP A 130 -15.87 -4.74 -12.55
C ASP A 130 -15.96 -3.32 -11.97
N LYS A 131 -15.33 -3.08 -10.82
CA LYS A 131 -15.24 -1.77 -10.20
C LYS A 131 -14.12 -0.89 -10.78
N GLN A 132 -13.46 -1.34 -11.84
CA GLN A 132 -12.41 -0.60 -12.54
C GLN A 132 -11.26 -0.17 -11.62
N PHE A 133 -10.80 -1.07 -10.77
CA PHE A 133 -9.59 -0.83 -9.99
C PHE A 133 -8.39 -0.65 -10.93
N TYR A 134 -7.48 0.24 -10.57
CA TYR A 134 -6.23 0.37 -11.33
C TYR A 134 -5.49 -0.97 -11.37
N PRO A 135 -4.96 -1.37 -12.53
CA PRO A 135 -4.40 -2.71 -12.74
C PRO A 135 -3.36 -3.13 -11.70
N HIS A 136 -2.46 -2.22 -11.31
CA HIS A 136 -1.46 -2.51 -10.27
C HIS A 136 -2.09 -2.65 -8.88
N ASN A 137 -3.16 -1.91 -8.55
CA ASN A 137 -3.85 -2.00 -7.27
C ASN A 137 -4.55 -3.35 -7.08
N ILE A 138 -5.02 -3.99 -8.17
CA ILE A 138 -5.54 -5.37 -8.10
C ILE A 138 -4.46 -6.31 -7.55
N VAL A 139 -3.24 -6.24 -8.10
CA VAL A 139 -2.13 -7.08 -7.62
C VAL A 139 -1.71 -6.72 -6.19
N LEU A 140 -1.72 -5.44 -5.82
CA LEU A 140 -1.44 -5.00 -4.44
C LEU A 140 -2.46 -5.57 -3.44
N ASN A 141 -3.75 -5.60 -3.80
CA ASN A 141 -4.79 -6.21 -2.96
C ASN A 141 -4.57 -7.71 -2.78
N LEU A 142 -4.22 -8.44 -3.84
CA LEU A 142 -3.88 -9.87 -3.73
C LEU A 142 -2.66 -10.11 -2.84
N LEU A 143 -1.61 -9.28 -2.97
CA LEU A 143 -0.42 -9.38 -2.12
C LEU A 143 -0.74 -9.09 -0.65
N LEU A 144 -1.57 -8.06 -0.40
CA LEU A 144 -2.02 -7.69 0.94
C LEU A 144 -2.79 -8.83 1.61
N GLU A 145 -3.74 -9.43 0.89
CA GLU A 145 -4.54 -10.55 1.36
C GLU A 145 -3.65 -11.77 1.65
N TYR A 146 -2.75 -12.12 0.72
CA TYR A 146 -1.82 -13.22 0.92
C TYR A 146 -0.89 -13.01 2.11
N VAL A 147 -0.33 -11.83 2.27
CA VAL A 147 0.56 -11.53 3.41
C VAL A 147 -0.20 -11.64 4.73
N ARG A 148 -1.45 -11.20 4.77
CA ARG A 148 -2.29 -11.24 5.97
C ARG A 148 -2.83 -12.63 6.29
N ALA A 149 -3.42 -13.33 5.32
CA ALA A 149 -4.17 -14.56 5.55
C ALA A 149 -3.59 -15.82 4.87
N ARG A 150 -2.57 -15.67 4.03
CA ARG A 150 -2.02 -16.76 3.20
C ARG A 150 -3.02 -17.33 2.19
N GLU A 151 -4.05 -16.60 1.91
CA GLU A 151 -5.12 -16.93 0.99
C GLU A 151 -5.37 -15.73 0.08
N VAL A 152 -6.09 -15.92 -1.02
CA VAL A 152 -6.57 -14.85 -1.89
C VAL A 152 -8.00 -15.13 -2.34
N ASN A 153 -8.82 -14.09 -2.40
CA ASN A 153 -10.18 -14.17 -2.91
C ASN A 153 -10.18 -14.28 -4.43
N ASN A 154 -10.26 -15.50 -4.92
CA ASN A 154 -10.37 -15.82 -6.34
C ASN A 154 -11.51 -16.82 -6.53
N LEU A 155 -12.72 -16.39 -6.26
CA LEU A 155 -13.92 -17.26 -6.21
C LEU A 155 -14.29 -17.86 -7.56
N THR A 156 -14.00 -17.13 -8.64
CA THR A 156 -14.30 -17.58 -10.02
C THR A 156 -13.18 -18.39 -10.66
N GLY A 157 -12.01 -18.47 -10.01
CA GLY A 157 -10.83 -19.11 -10.56
C GLY A 157 -10.20 -18.29 -11.70
N TYR A 158 -10.21 -16.96 -11.58
CA TYR A 158 -9.55 -16.08 -12.54
C TYR A 158 -8.09 -16.51 -12.78
N THR A 159 -7.76 -16.66 -14.05
CA THR A 159 -6.40 -16.92 -14.52
C THR A 159 -6.04 -15.86 -15.56
N GLY A 160 -5.04 -15.06 -15.31
CA GLY A 160 -4.66 -14.00 -16.24
C GLY A 160 -3.59 -13.11 -15.64
N GLU A 161 -3.32 -11.99 -16.29
CA GLU A 161 -2.18 -11.14 -16.01
C GLU A 161 -2.02 -10.76 -14.53
N TYR A 162 -3.11 -10.45 -13.82
CA TYR A 162 -3.03 -10.07 -12.41
C TYR A 162 -2.59 -11.24 -11.53
N MET A 163 -3.12 -12.44 -11.80
CA MET A 163 -2.72 -13.66 -11.09
C MET A 163 -1.29 -14.06 -11.44
N ASP A 164 -0.87 -13.93 -12.70
CA ASP A 164 0.51 -14.22 -13.14
C ASP A 164 1.51 -13.32 -12.42
N ARG A 165 1.23 -12.00 -12.32
CA ARG A 165 2.08 -11.03 -11.60
C ARG A 165 2.10 -11.31 -10.10
N PHE A 166 0.95 -11.62 -9.52
CA PHE A 166 0.86 -12.01 -8.12
C PHE A 166 1.71 -13.25 -7.83
N LEU A 167 1.53 -14.33 -8.59
CA LEU A 167 2.29 -15.58 -8.40
C LEU A 167 3.80 -15.37 -8.61
N ALA A 168 4.21 -14.52 -9.55
CA ALA A 168 5.62 -14.18 -9.76
C ALA A 168 6.22 -13.42 -8.58
N ALA A 169 5.43 -12.65 -7.84
CA ALA A 169 5.90 -11.91 -6.67
C ALA A 169 6.05 -12.77 -5.40
N LEU A 170 5.31 -13.89 -5.28
CA LEU A 170 5.28 -14.70 -4.05
C LEU A 170 6.66 -15.15 -3.53
N PRO A 171 7.60 -15.65 -4.38
CA PRO A 171 8.93 -16.03 -3.89
C PRO A 171 9.71 -14.86 -3.26
N LEU A 172 9.50 -13.62 -3.74
CA LEU A 172 10.13 -12.42 -3.20
C LEU A 172 9.50 -12.06 -1.85
N VAL A 173 8.18 -12.12 -1.77
CA VAL A 173 7.41 -11.87 -0.56
C VAL A 173 7.79 -12.86 0.54
N ASP A 174 7.73 -14.15 0.25
CA ASP A 174 8.02 -15.19 1.25
C ASP A 174 9.48 -15.15 1.73
N ALA A 175 10.41 -14.78 0.85
CA ALA A 175 11.81 -14.64 1.27
C ALA A 175 12.02 -13.43 2.20
N CYS A 176 11.39 -12.29 1.91
CA CYS A 176 11.71 -11.03 2.62
C CYS A 176 10.96 -10.83 3.93
N ILE A 177 9.75 -11.41 4.09
CA ILE A 177 8.98 -11.26 5.35
C ILE A 177 9.54 -12.07 6.52
N TYR A 178 10.48 -12.98 6.28
CA TYR A 178 11.19 -13.71 7.33
C TYR A 178 12.66 -13.27 7.49
N ASP A 179 13.10 -12.27 6.69
CA ASP A 179 14.46 -11.73 6.77
C ASP A 179 14.51 -10.60 7.81
N GLU A 180 15.46 -10.69 8.75
CA GLU A 180 15.66 -9.68 9.78
C GLU A 180 16.25 -8.37 9.20
N ASP A 181 16.97 -8.43 8.05
CA ASP A 181 17.46 -7.23 7.37
C ASP A 181 16.32 -6.55 6.58
N GLY A 182 15.85 -5.41 7.09
CA GLY A 182 14.82 -4.61 6.43
C GLY A 182 15.12 -4.24 4.97
N ARG A 183 16.40 -4.25 4.56
CA ARG A 183 16.80 -4.00 3.17
C ARG A 183 16.30 -5.08 2.22
N ALA A 184 16.09 -6.32 2.69
CA ALA A 184 15.53 -7.40 1.87
C ALA A 184 14.10 -7.07 1.43
N ARG A 185 13.29 -6.46 2.30
CA ARG A 185 11.93 -6.01 1.96
C ARG A 185 11.95 -4.94 0.88
N PHE A 186 12.86 -3.95 0.96
CA PHE A 186 12.96 -2.92 -0.06
C PHE A 186 13.57 -3.42 -1.39
N ASP A 187 14.46 -4.42 -1.38
CA ASP A 187 14.86 -5.09 -2.63
C ASP A 187 13.66 -5.82 -3.27
N ALA A 188 12.82 -6.47 -2.46
CA ALA A 188 11.58 -7.09 -2.93
C ALA A 188 10.59 -6.05 -3.50
N VAL A 189 10.37 -4.91 -2.81
CA VAL A 189 9.55 -3.80 -3.32
C VAL A 189 10.03 -3.36 -4.70
N ASN A 190 11.34 -3.12 -4.87
CA ASN A 190 11.90 -2.71 -6.15
C ASN A 190 11.62 -3.73 -7.27
N ARG A 191 11.81 -5.02 -7.00
CA ARG A 191 11.58 -6.09 -7.99
C ARG A 191 10.13 -6.22 -8.36
N ILE A 192 9.23 -6.17 -7.38
CA ILE A 192 7.79 -6.22 -7.60
C ILE A 192 7.35 -4.99 -8.41
N MET A 193 7.79 -3.77 -8.07
CA MET A 193 7.47 -2.57 -8.85
C MET A 193 7.95 -2.67 -10.31
N ILE A 194 9.15 -3.23 -10.55
CA ILE A 194 9.67 -3.43 -11.90
C ILE A 194 8.75 -4.36 -12.70
N ASP A 195 8.23 -5.41 -12.07
CA ASP A 195 7.28 -6.33 -12.70
C ASP A 195 5.89 -5.70 -12.88
N LEU A 196 5.47 -4.80 -11.98
CA LEU A 196 4.19 -4.09 -12.05
C LEU A 196 4.23 -2.84 -12.95
N TRP A 197 5.41 -2.41 -13.43
CA TRP A 197 5.55 -1.20 -14.22
C TRP A 197 4.57 -1.08 -15.40
N PRO A 198 4.36 -2.13 -16.24
CA PRO A 198 3.38 -2.05 -17.33
C PRO A 198 1.94 -1.85 -16.84
N LEU A 199 1.60 -2.31 -15.64
CA LEU A 199 0.27 -2.11 -15.03
C LEU A 199 0.13 -0.69 -14.48
N MET A 200 1.19 -0.12 -13.90
CA MET A 200 1.21 1.27 -13.44
C MET A 200 1.04 2.24 -14.62
N GLN A 201 1.72 1.97 -15.75
CA GLN A 201 1.61 2.82 -16.94
C GLN A 201 0.18 2.92 -17.48
N ARG A 202 -0.63 1.87 -17.39
CA ARG A 202 -2.01 1.87 -17.88
C ARG A 202 -2.93 2.87 -17.16
N CYS A 203 -2.60 3.27 -15.95
CA CYS A 203 -3.42 4.21 -15.21
C CYS A 203 -3.03 5.68 -15.40
N PHE A 204 -1.91 5.98 -16.08
CA PHE A 204 -1.43 7.35 -16.19
C PHE A 204 -2.39 8.25 -16.98
N ASP A 205 -2.95 7.77 -18.08
CA ASP A 205 -3.86 8.54 -18.91
C ASP A 205 -5.18 8.79 -18.17
N ASP A 206 -5.74 7.76 -17.52
CA ASP A 206 -6.95 7.91 -16.70
C ASP A 206 -6.78 8.95 -15.58
N LEU A 207 -5.58 8.99 -14.97
CA LEU A 207 -5.26 9.95 -13.92
C LEU A 207 -5.07 11.36 -14.45
N ARG A 208 -4.45 11.52 -15.63
CA ARG A 208 -4.31 12.82 -16.31
C ARG A 208 -5.69 13.39 -16.66
N ASP A 209 -6.58 12.58 -17.21
CA ASP A 209 -7.94 12.98 -17.57
C ASP A 209 -8.73 13.41 -16.32
N LYS A 210 -8.60 12.69 -15.20
CA LYS A 210 -9.24 13.08 -13.93
C LYS A 210 -8.71 14.42 -13.42
N GLN A 211 -7.39 14.61 -13.39
CA GLN A 211 -6.77 15.85 -12.94
C GLN A 211 -7.23 17.07 -13.79
N GLN A 212 -7.34 16.91 -15.12
CA GLN A 212 -7.81 17.96 -16.00
C GLN A 212 -9.28 18.30 -15.76
N ASN A 213 -10.13 17.29 -15.50
CA ASN A 213 -11.54 17.49 -15.23
C ASN A 213 -11.78 18.19 -13.89
N ASP A 214 -11.01 17.85 -12.86
CA ASP A 214 -11.10 18.49 -11.54
C ASP A 214 -10.63 19.95 -11.59
N ALA A 215 -9.56 20.25 -12.32
CA ALA A 215 -9.09 21.61 -12.55
C ALA A 215 -10.11 22.47 -13.31
N SER A 216 -10.88 21.88 -14.24
CA SER A 216 -11.91 22.59 -14.99
C SER A 216 -13.20 22.83 -14.19
N SER A 217 -13.51 21.97 -13.21
CA SER A 217 -14.69 22.12 -12.37
C SER A 217 -14.53 23.15 -11.24
N SER A 218 -13.30 23.41 -10.81
CA SER A 218 -12.99 24.41 -9.75
C SER A 218 -13.03 25.87 -10.24
N SER A 219 -13.04 26.10 -11.56
CA SER A 219 -13.08 27.46 -12.14
C SER A 219 -14.47 28.09 -12.22
N GLY A 220 -15.54 27.45 -11.72
CA GLY A 220 -16.94 27.80 -11.93
C GLY A 220 -17.73 28.30 -10.71
N SER A 221 -17.14 28.69 -9.58
CA SER A 221 -17.92 29.29 -8.47
C SER A 221 -17.13 30.35 -7.70
N GLY A 222 -17.02 31.54 -8.33
CA GLY A 222 -16.55 32.73 -7.64
C GLY A 222 -17.65 33.33 -6.79
N ASN A 223 -17.59 33.15 -5.47
CA ASN A 223 -18.33 34.01 -4.54
C ASN A 223 -17.32 34.82 -3.71
N PRO A 224 -17.34 36.17 -3.77
CA PRO A 224 -16.37 36.97 -3.04
C PRO A 224 -16.88 37.24 -1.64
N SER A 225 -16.26 36.71 -0.62
CA SER A 225 -16.42 37.28 0.74
C SER A 225 -15.26 36.90 1.68
N THR A 226 -14.63 37.97 2.13
CA THR A 226 -13.91 38.25 3.37
C THR A 226 -12.41 37.92 3.42
N PRO A 227 -11.57 38.96 3.73
CA PRO A 227 -10.12 38.77 3.94
C PRO A 227 -9.88 38.32 5.38
N GLY A 228 -9.32 37.14 5.53
CA GLY A 228 -8.80 36.60 6.79
C GLY A 228 -7.38 36.13 6.59
N THR A 229 -6.49 36.82 7.26
CA THR A 229 -5.08 36.56 7.62
C THR A 229 -4.47 35.26 7.13
N GLY A 230 -3.32 35.43 6.44
CA GLY A 230 -2.55 34.41 5.74
C GLY A 230 -1.93 33.34 6.64
N GLU A 231 -1.86 32.19 6.05
CA GLU A 231 -0.78 31.21 6.17
C GLU A 231 -0.59 30.62 4.77
N ASP A 232 0.64 30.54 4.32
CA ASP A 232 1.05 30.07 3.00
C ASP A 232 0.59 28.60 2.84
N SER A 233 -0.47 28.37 2.07
CA SER A 233 -0.80 27.07 1.52
C SER A 233 -0.39 27.06 0.07
N ASP A 234 0.76 26.44 -0.20
CA ASP A 234 1.19 26.07 -1.54
C ASP A 234 0.07 25.28 -2.23
N SER A 235 -0.24 25.72 -3.42
CA SER A 235 -1.25 25.18 -4.33
C SER A 235 -0.93 23.74 -4.76
N ASP A 236 -1.39 22.72 -3.99
CA ASP A 236 -1.31 21.30 -4.32
C ASP A 236 -2.69 20.64 -4.55
N ASP A 237 -3.71 21.44 -4.85
CA ASP A 237 -5.10 20.95 -4.94
C ASP A 237 -5.34 19.89 -6.04
N GLY A 238 -4.54 19.89 -7.11
CA GLY A 238 -4.68 18.92 -8.20
C GLY A 238 -4.04 17.56 -7.91
N MET A 239 -3.04 17.52 -7.03
CA MET A 239 -2.31 16.29 -6.72
C MET A 239 -3.01 15.48 -5.61
N GLY A 240 -3.76 16.13 -4.73
CA GLY A 240 -4.57 15.50 -3.70
C GLY A 240 -5.58 14.52 -4.29
N SER A 241 -6.29 14.89 -5.35
CA SER A 241 -7.30 14.04 -5.99
C SER A 241 -6.72 12.77 -6.63
N VAL A 242 -5.50 12.84 -7.19
CA VAL A 242 -4.79 11.67 -7.73
C VAL A 242 -4.38 10.73 -6.62
N GLN A 243 -3.89 11.27 -5.51
CA GLN A 243 -3.51 10.49 -4.33
C GLN A 243 -4.71 9.77 -3.72
N ASP A 244 -5.81 10.47 -3.52
CA ASP A 244 -7.06 9.91 -3.00
C ASP A 244 -7.63 8.83 -3.91
N ALA A 245 -7.57 9.01 -5.22
CA ALA A 245 -8.03 8.02 -6.20
C ALA A 245 -7.21 6.72 -6.14
N LEU A 246 -5.90 6.80 -5.91
CA LEU A 246 -5.03 5.63 -5.77
C LEU A 246 -5.23 4.91 -4.43
N GLU A 247 -5.36 5.67 -3.33
CA GLU A 247 -5.51 5.13 -1.99
C GLU A 247 -6.92 4.55 -1.74
N SER A 248 -7.97 5.10 -2.36
CA SER A 248 -9.35 4.63 -2.19
C SER A 248 -9.58 3.19 -2.65
N GLN A 249 -8.72 2.66 -3.51
CA GLN A 249 -8.79 1.29 -4.02
C GLN A 249 -7.96 0.29 -3.20
N LEU A 250 -7.22 0.77 -2.21
CA LEU A 250 -6.51 -0.10 -1.26
C LEU A 250 -7.32 -0.15 0.04
N PRO A 251 -7.52 -1.33 0.64
CA PRO A 251 -8.18 -1.44 1.92
C PRO A 251 -7.41 -0.63 2.97
N GLN A 252 -8.11 0.19 3.74
CA GLN A 252 -7.51 0.96 4.81
C GLN A 252 -7.04 0.02 5.92
N ILE A 253 -5.73 -0.01 6.17
CA ILE A 253 -5.07 -0.94 7.10
C ILE A 253 -5.37 -0.60 8.56
N ALA A 254 -5.66 0.68 8.86
CA ALA A 254 -6.05 1.10 10.20
C ALA A 254 -7.56 1.33 10.27
N PRO A 255 -8.29 0.64 11.16
CA PRO A 255 -9.62 1.11 11.52
C PRO A 255 -9.45 2.50 12.13
N ASN A 256 -10.17 3.50 11.61
CA ASN A 256 -10.29 4.80 12.26
C ASN A 256 -10.96 4.61 13.63
N PHE A 257 -10.16 4.27 14.64
CA PHE A 257 -10.60 4.34 16.02
C PHE A 257 -10.65 5.81 16.43
N THR A 258 -11.73 6.48 16.10
CA THR A 258 -12.13 7.64 16.89
C THR A 258 -12.54 7.13 18.27
N MET A 259 -11.62 7.15 19.22
CA MET A 259 -11.98 7.06 20.63
C MET A 259 -12.90 8.24 20.92
N LYS A 260 -14.21 8.02 20.98
CA LYS A 260 -15.09 8.95 21.67
C LYS A 260 -14.68 8.89 23.14
N SER A 261 -13.96 9.90 23.59
CA SER A 261 -13.71 10.17 25.00
C SER A 261 -15.05 10.53 25.66
N GLY A 262 -15.76 9.53 26.14
CA GLY A 262 -16.89 9.68 27.04
C GLY A 262 -16.54 9.06 28.39
N PRO A 263 -17.00 9.59 29.51
CA PRO A 263 -16.76 8.98 30.80
C PRO A 263 -17.33 7.56 30.81
N VAL A 264 -16.51 6.60 31.20
CA VAL A 264 -16.94 5.22 31.42
C VAL A 264 -17.75 5.22 32.68
N PRO A 265 -19.05 4.89 32.69
CA PRO A 265 -19.78 4.71 33.93
C PRO A 265 -19.25 3.46 34.64
N PHE A 266 -18.89 3.60 35.90
CA PHE A 266 -18.50 2.53 36.81
C PHE A 266 -19.64 1.55 37.05
#